data_03872bf618bed3d5bf9b57b383a8e4ea
#
_entry.id   03872bf618bed3d5bf9b57b383a8e4ea
#
_cell.length_a   1.000
_cell.length_b   1.000
_cell.length_c   1.000
_cell.angle_alpha   90.00
_cell.angle_beta   90.00
_cell.angle_gamma   90.00
#
_symmetry.space_group_name_H-M   'P 1'
#
loop_
_entity.id
_entity.type
_entity.pdbx_description
1 polymer ?
#
loop_
_entity_poly.entity_id
_entity_poly.type
_entity_poly.pdbx_seq_one_letter_code
_entity_poly.pdbx_strand_id
1 'polypeptide(L)'
;NAVSTHDMAGFGGGRKLILPGVAGFDTVQQNHCHALGATLGSGLNPDAKLLKIEGNPVSSDMQEACDMVHPCFLVHSIINEEGRISSMVGGDPYEAWLEGTKETYRLQKVPMKQQADVTIVSAGGYPKDTNLYQGTKCYSTAEIATKKGGIIITMIEAEDIMEPAAYLGSFKYKNLVDMEKGLRDCFTIPFFVAFENLNTALTHTVYIVTRPENFDILREKTHQIPCLLYTSDAADE
;
A
#
# COMPACT_ATOMS: atom_id res chain seq x y z
N ASN A 1 -13.11 14.90 4.23
CA ASN A 1 -12.13 13.85 3.94
C ASN A 1 -10.72 14.42 4.05
N ALA A 2 -9.71 13.58 4.20
CA ALA A 2 -8.32 14.01 4.32
C ALA A 2 -7.53 13.64 3.06
N VAL A 3 -6.56 14.48 2.72
CA VAL A 3 -5.51 14.11 1.75
C VAL A 3 -4.46 13.29 2.49
N SER A 4 -4.05 12.19 1.90
CA SER A 4 -3.00 11.30 2.40
C SER A 4 -2.14 10.79 1.25
N THR A 5 -0.98 10.25 1.54
CA THR A 5 -0.19 9.51 0.55
C THR A 5 -0.91 8.20 0.17
N HIS A 6 -0.67 7.69 -1.03
CA HIS A 6 -1.25 6.45 -1.53
C HIS A 6 -0.25 5.66 -2.36
N ASP A 7 -0.13 4.39 -2.07
CA ASP A 7 0.86 3.45 -2.64
C ASP A 7 0.89 3.42 -4.17
N MET A 8 -0.25 3.21 -4.84
CA MET A 8 -0.33 3.13 -6.30
C MET A 8 -0.86 4.40 -6.98
N ALA A 9 -1.67 5.24 -6.31
CA ALA A 9 -2.27 6.44 -6.92
C ALA A 9 -1.52 7.74 -6.60
N GLY A 10 -0.37 7.66 -5.95
CA GLY A 10 0.42 8.80 -5.49
C GLY A 10 -0.16 9.44 -4.23
N PHE A 11 -1.38 9.97 -4.31
CA PHE A 11 -2.11 10.57 -3.21
C PHE A 11 -3.58 10.16 -3.19
N GLY A 12 -4.14 10.07 -1.99
CA GLY A 12 -5.57 9.91 -1.74
C GLY A 12 -6.30 11.24 -1.68
N GLY A 13 -7.60 11.21 -1.32
CA GLY A 13 -8.46 12.38 -1.33
C GLY A 13 -8.88 12.82 -2.74
N GLY A 14 -9.54 13.97 -2.86
CA GLY A 14 -9.96 14.55 -4.13
C GLY A 14 -10.78 13.60 -4.98
N ARG A 15 -10.33 13.38 -6.20
CA ARG A 15 -10.92 12.47 -7.17
C ARG A 15 -11.13 11.05 -6.66
N LYS A 16 -10.37 10.62 -5.65
CA LYS A 16 -10.54 9.31 -5.02
C LYS A 16 -11.87 9.16 -4.29
N LEU A 17 -12.56 10.26 -3.98
CA LEU A 17 -13.92 10.23 -3.45
C LEU A 17 -14.94 9.76 -4.50
N ILE A 18 -14.65 9.95 -5.78
CA ILE A 18 -15.46 9.49 -6.89
C ILE A 18 -15.05 8.07 -7.28
N LEU A 19 -13.77 7.86 -7.63
CA LEU A 19 -13.21 6.56 -7.95
C LEU A 19 -12.01 6.28 -7.03
N PRO A 20 -12.11 5.31 -6.12
CA PRO A 20 -13.14 4.27 -5.96
C PRO A 20 -14.34 4.65 -5.08
N GLY A 21 -14.39 5.83 -4.47
CA GLY A 21 -15.26 6.15 -3.33
C GLY A 21 -16.75 5.86 -3.51
N VAL A 22 -17.34 6.19 -4.66
CA VAL A 22 -18.76 5.93 -4.99
C VAL A 22 -18.92 5.11 -6.27
N ALA A 23 -17.81 4.61 -6.85
CA ALA A 23 -17.84 3.81 -8.05
C ALA A 23 -18.24 2.35 -7.78
N GLY A 24 -18.75 1.68 -8.80
CA GLY A 24 -19.07 0.26 -8.74
C GLY A 24 -17.81 -0.62 -8.68
N PHE A 25 -17.98 -1.85 -8.18
CA PHE A 25 -16.89 -2.81 -7.96
C PHE A 25 -16.02 -3.01 -9.21
N ASP A 26 -16.64 -3.26 -10.36
CA ASP A 26 -15.93 -3.53 -11.61
C ASP A 26 -15.10 -2.33 -12.07
N THR A 27 -15.64 -1.12 -11.94
CA THR A 27 -14.92 0.13 -12.25
C THR A 27 -13.69 0.28 -11.34
N VAL A 28 -13.82 -0.04 -10.06
CA VAL A 28 -12.70 0.00 -9.11
C VAL A 28 -11.61 -0.99 -9.51
N GLN A 29 -11.97 -2.21 -9.91
CA GLN A 29 -10.99 -3.21 -10.37
C GLN A 29 -10.28 -2.75 -11.66
N GLN A 30 -11.02 -2.20 -12.61
CA GLN A 30 -10.45 -1.67 -13.87
C GLN A 30 -9.45 -0.54 -13.61
N ASN A 31 -9.77 0.40 -12.75
CA ASN A 31 -8.84 1.46 -12.34
C ASN A 31 -7.55 0.88 -11.73
N HIS A 32 -7.71 -0.01 -10.78
CA HIS A 32 -6.55 -0.54 -10.04
C HIS A 32 -5.67 -1.47 -10.88
N CYS A 33 -6.20 -2.10 -11.96
CA CYS A 33 -5.37 -2.92 -12.85
C CYS A 33 -4.30 -2.10 -13.60
N HIS A 34 -4.43 -0.77 -13.71
CA HIS A 34 -3.39 0.13 -14.23
C HIS A 34 -2.11 0.15 -13.36
N ALA A 35 -2.17 -0.40 -12.15
CA ALA A 35 -0.98 -0.58 -11.32
C ALA A 35 -0.08 -1.74 -11.79
N LEU A 36 -0.53 -2.55 -12.75
CA LEU A 36 0.30 -3.52 -13.45
C LEU A 36 0.97 -2.90 -14.68
N GLY A 37 2.17 -3.33 -14.97
CA GLY A 37 2.87 -2.95 -16.21
C GLY A 37 2.13 -3.43 -17.46
N ALA A 38 2.48 -2.91 -18.63
CA ALA A 38 1.71 -3.07 -19.86
C ALA A 38 1.59 -4.52 -20.38
N THR A 39 2.59 -5.38 -20.09
CA THR A 39 2.65 -6.74 -20.63
C THR A 39 2.89 -7.77 -19.52
N LEU A 40 2.52 -9.02 -19.78
CA LEU A 40 2.86 -10.12 -18.88
C LEU A 40 4.39 -10.24 -18.68
N GLY A 41 4.80 -10.37 -17.45
CA GLY A 41 6.21 -10.39 -17.02
C GLY A 41 6.78 -9.02 -16.72
N SER A 42 6.04 -7.93 -16.95
CA SER A 42 6.49 -6.58 -16.56
C SER A 42 6.27 -6.25 -15.08
N GLY A 43 5.49 -7.04 -14.37
CA GLY A 43 5.22 -6.84 -12.95
C GLY A 43 4.44 -5.57 -12.66
N LEU A 44 4.87 -4.85 -11.63
CA LEU A 44 4.24 -3.58 -11.22
C LEU A 44 4.58 -2.45 -12.21
N ASN A 45 3.62 -1.57 -12.43
CA ASN A 45 3.83 -0.37 -13.23
C ASN A 45 4.71 0.63 -12.45
N PRO A 46 5.90 1.01 -12.96
CA PRO A 46 6.82 1.90 -12.26
C PRO A 46 6.27 3.32 -12.08
N ASP A 47 5.21 3.66 -12.81
CA ASP A 47 4.55 4.96 -12.73
C ASP A 47 3.37 4.98 -11.75
N ALA A 48 2.81 3.82 -11.41
CA ALA A 48 1.76 3.67 -10.40
C ALA A 48 2.39 3.50 -9.01
N LYS A 49 2.82 4.58 -8.39
CA LYS A 49 3.56 4.53 -7.13
C LYS A 49 3.29 5.72 -6.22
N LEU A 50 3.73 5.56 -4.98
CA LEU A 50 3.66 6.57 -3.93
C LEU A 50 4.20 7.93 -4.41
N LEU A 51 3.50 9.02 -4.07
CA LEU A 51 3.83 10.42 -4.35
C LEU A 51 3.81 10.84 -5.83
N LYS A 52 3.65 9.92 -6.77
CA LYS A 52 3.60 10.25 -8.20
C LYS A 52 2.18 10.58 -8.63
N ILE A 53 1.98 11.77 -9.20
CA ILE A 53 0.72 12.24 -9.78
C ILE A 53 0.82 12.24 -11.31
N GLU A 54 1.74 13.03 -11.85
CA GLU A 54 1.91 13.18 -13.29
C GLU A 54 2.42 11.89 -13.93
N GLY A 55 1.75 11.45 -14.99
CA GLY A 55 2.06 10.20 -15.69
C GLY A 55 1.74 8.93 -14.89
N ASN A 56 1.02 9.04 -13.76
CA ASN A 56 0.53 7.88 -13.02
C ASN A 56 -0.81 7.44 -13.60
N PRO A 57 -0.90 6.24 -14.22
CA PRO A 57 -2.11 5.84 -14.94
C PRO A 57 -3.30 5.61 -14.01
N VAL A 58 -3.09 5.11 -12.79
CA VAL A 58 -4.16 4.95 -11.79
C VAL A 58 -4.73 6.32 -11.40
N SER A 59 -3.84 7.29 -11.20
CA SER A 59 -4.18 8.66 -10.85
C SER A 59 -4.94 9.37 -11.98
N SER A 60 -4.51 9.18 -13.22
CA SER A 60 -5.13 9.81 -14.40
C SER A 60 -6.54 9.29 -14.64
N ASP A 61 -6.74 7.98 -14.59
CA ASP A 61 -8.07 7.36 -14.74
C ASP A 61 -9.04 7.80 -13.62
N MET A 62 -8.55 7.94 -12.36
CA MET A 62 -9.34 8.53 -11.28
C MET A 62 -9.75 9.99 -11.58
N GLN A 63 -8.87 10.75 -12.22
CA GLN A 63 -9.18 12.14 -12.59
C GLN A 63 -10.22 12.18 -13.72
N GLU A 64 -10.09 11.34 -14.76
CA GLU A 64 -11.07 11.24 -15.83
C GLU A 64 -12.47 10.90 -15.30
N ALA A 65 -12.56 9.94 -14.37
CA ALA A 65 -13.83 9.61 -13.73
C ALA A 65 -14.41 10.79 -12.91
N CYS A 66 -13.55 11.54 -12.24
CA CYS A 66 -13.96 12.74 -11.50
C CYS A 66 -14.49 13.84 -12.45
N ASP A 67 -13.80 14.03 -13.56
CA ASP A 67 -14.18 15.02 -14.57
C ASP A 67 -15.54 14.70 -15.21
N MET A 68 -15.92 13.41 -15.35
CA MET A 68 -17.26 13.02 -15.81
C MET A 68 -18.39 13.42 -14.85
N VAL A 69 -18.10 13.47 -13.54
CA VAL A 69 -19.07 13.82 -12.49
C VAL A 69 -19.21 15.34 -12.33
N HIS A 70 -18.20 16.12 -12.72
CA HIS A 70 -18.15 17.57 -12.60
C HIS A 70 -18.47 18.09 -11.17
N PRO A 71 -17.76 17.63 -10.11
CA PRO A 71 -17.98 18.17 -8.79
C PRO A 71 -17.67 19.68 -8.77
N CYS A 72 -18.55 20.46 -8.15
CA CYS A 72 -18.44 21.93 -8.21
C CYS A 72 -17.53 22.52 -7.13
N PHE A 73 -17.25 21.79 -6.07
CA PHE A 73 -16.44 22.28 -4.94
C PHE A 73 -15.88 21.13 -4.12
N LEU A 74 -14.67 21.29 -3.58
CA LEU A 74 -14.00 20.36 -2.71
C LEU A 74 -13.56 21.02 -1.41
N VAL A 75 -13.70 20.29 -0.28
CA VAL A 75 -13.08 20.65 1.00
C VAL A 75 -12.32 19.44 1.52
N HIS A 76 -11.05 19.62 1.85
CA HIS A 76 -10.19 18.62 2.48
C HIS A 76 -9.52 19.14 3.74
N SER A 77 -9.34 18.25 4.70
CA SER A 77 -8.43 18.42 5.82
C SER A 77 -7.09 17.76 5.55
N ILE A 78 -6.06 18.31 6.11
CA ILE A 78 -4.72 17.70 6.19
C ILE A 78 -4.47 17.36 7.65
N ILE A 79 -4.17 16.08 7.90
CA ILE A 79 -4.03 15.54 9.25
C ILE A 79 -2.54 15.41 9.57
N ASN A 80 -2.13 15.86 10.76
CA ASN A 80 -0.78 15.71 11.27
C ASN A 80 -0.55 14.33 11.93
N GLU A 81 0.65 14.08 12.40
CA GLU A 81 1.05 12.83 13.07
C GLU A 81 0.27 12.54 14.35
N GLU A 82 -0.24 13.59 15.02
CA GLU A 82 -1.06 13.47 16.24
C GLU A 82 -2.54 13.18 15.93
N GLY A 83 -2.92 13.02 14.64
CA GLY A 83 -4.31 12.81 14.22
C GLY A 83 -5.18 14.06 14.25
N ARG A 84 -4.57 15.25 14.37
CA ARG A 84 -5.29 16.54 14.41
C ARG A 84 -5.29 17.20 13.04
N ILE A 85 -6.32 17.99 12.75
CA ILE A 85 -6.37 18.83 11.55
C ILE A 85 -5.27 19.90 11.67
N SER A 86 -4.28 19.83 10.79
CA SER A 86 -3.20 20.81 10.67
C SER A 86 -3.60 21.99 9.80
N SER A 87 -4.28 21.69 8.68
CA SER A 87 -4.76 22.70 7.75
C SER A 87 -5.97 22.19 6.97
N MET A 88 -6.63 23.09 6.25
CA MET A 88 -7.74 22.78 5.36
C MET A 88 -7.53 23.47 4.02
N VAL A 89 -7.97 22.82 2.95
CA VAL A 89 -8.01 23.39 1.60
C VAL A 89 -9.42 23.29 1.05
N GLY A 90 -9.83 24.25 0.23
CA GLY A 90 -11.14 24.23 -0.40
C GLY A 90 -11.18 25.11 -1.64
N GLY A 91 -11.98 24.70 -2.62
CA GLY A 91 -12.11 25.41 -3.88
C GLY A 91 -12.44 24.49 -5.04
N ASP A 92 -11.92 24.79 -6.23
CA ASP A 92 -11.97 23.92 -7.39
C ASP A 92 -11.46 22.52 -7.01
N PRO A 93 -12.15 21.44 -7.41
CA PRO A 93 -11.86 20.09 -6.95
C PRO A 93 -10.42 19.62 -7.23
N TYR A 94 -9.88 19.94 -8.39
CA TYR A 94 -8.53 19.53 -8.76
C TYR A 94 -7.47 20.41 -8.07
N GLU A 95 -7.62 21.73 -8.14
CA GLU A 95 -6.65 22.69 -7.59
C GLU A 95 -6.58 22.59 -6.05
N ALA A 96 -7.73 22.51 -5.38
CA ALA A 96 -7.76 22.33 -3.93
C ALA A 96 -7.14 20.99 -3.49
N TRP A 97 -7.38 19.91 -4.25
CA TRP A 97 -6.73 18.64 -3.97
C TRP A 97 -5.23 18.71 -4.19
N LEU A 98 -4.78 19.33 -5.28
CA LEU A 98 -3.36 19.49 -5.59
C LEU A 98 -2.63 20.30 -4.51
N GLU A 99 -3.25 21.36 -4.02
CA GLU A 99 -2.69 22.13 -2.90
C GLU A 99 -2.61 21.30 -1.61
N GLY A 100 -3.65 20.49 -1.34
CA GLY A 100 -3.67 19.54 -0.22
C GLY A 100 -2.55 18.49 -0.33
N THR A 101 -2.19 18.03 -1.53
CA THR A 101 -1.07 17.08 -1.71
C THR A 101 0.28 17.72 -1.40
N LYS A 102 0.50 18.98 -1.78
CA LYS A 102 1.72 19.72 -1.45
C LYS A 102 1.90 19.86 0.06
N GLU A 103 0.82 20.22 0.76
CA GLU A 103 0.84 20.38 2.22
C GLU A 103 1.05 19.02 2.92
N THR A 104 0.38 17.96 2.47
CA THR A 104 0.59 16.59 2.97
C THR A 104 2.05 16.17 2.80
N TYR A 105 2.62 16.40 1.61
CA TYR A 105 4.03 16.10 1.34
C TYR A 105 4.96 16.89 2.28
N ARG A 106 4.70 18.18 2.48
CA ARG A 106 5.49 19.04 3.38
C ARG A 106 5.51 18.51 4.82
N LEU A 107 4.35 18.04 5.31
CA LEU A 107 4.20 17.55 6.69
C LEU A 107 4.77 16.14 6.89
N GLN A 108 4.64 15.27 5.90
CA GLN A 108 4.99 13.84 6.04
C GLN A 108 6.37 13.49 5.47
N LYS A 109 7.02 14.42 4.77
CA LYS A 109 8.33 14.17 4.18
C LYS A 109 9.41 14.08 5.25
N VAL A 110 10.07 12.93 5.31
CA VAL A 110 11.30 12.75 6.09
C VAL A 110 12.49 12.63 5.13
N PRO A 111 13.44 13.58 5.14
CA PRO A 111 14.60 13.49 4.26
C PRO A 111 15.56 12.38 4.72
N MET A 112 15.92 11.51 3.78
CA MET A 112 16.93 10.48 4.01
C MET A 112 18.20 10.80 3.23
N LYS A 113 19.37 10.62 3.85
CA LYS A 113 20.66 10.77 3.16
C LYS A 113 20.97 9.60 2.24
N GLN A 114 20.57 8.41 2.63
CA GLN A 114 20.77 7.15 1.89
C GLN A 114 19.75 6.11 2.38
N GLN A 115 19.51 5.10 1.56
CA GLN A 115 18.73 3.93 1.94
C GLN A 115 19.46 3.12 3.03
N ALA A 116 18.68 2.51 3.92
CA ALA A 116 19.18 1.68 5.01
C ALA A 116 19.42 0.23 4.57
N ASP A 117 20.31 -0.47 5.24
CA ASP A 117 20.49 -1.92 5.09
C ASP A 117 19.36 -2.69 5.80
N VAL A 118 18.83 -2.11 6.88
CA VAL A 118 17.72 -2.65 7.68
C VAL A 118 16.72 -1.54 7.96
N THR A 119 15.45 -1.80 7.68
CA THR A 119 14.34 -0.89 7.99
C THR A 119 13.35 -1.58 8.92
N ILE A 120 12.98 -0.91 10.01
CA ILE A 120 11.92 -1.36 10.91
C ILE A 120 10.69 -0.51 10.65
N VAL A 121 9.55 -1.16 10.41
CA VAL A 121 8.29 -0.49 10.10
C VAL A 121 7.12 -1.10 10.87
N SER A 122 6.22 -0.25 11.35
CA SER A 122 4.95 -0.68 11.96
C SER A 122 3.79 -0.40 11.01
N ALA A 123 2.82 -1.29 10.96
CA ALA A 123 1.54 -1.05 10.29
C ALA A 123 0.67 0.00 11.01
N GLY A 124 1.03 0.39 12.22
CA GLY A 124 0.38 1.44 13.01
C GLY A 124 -0.68 0.95 13.99
N GLY A 125 -0.74 -0.35 14.28
CA GLY A 125 -1.65 -0.94 15.26
C GLY A 125 -3.11 -1.00 14.79
N TYR A 126 -3.99 -1.50 15.68
CA TYR A 126 -5.41 -1.64 15.43
C TYR A 126 -6.07 -0.30 15.04
N PRO A 127 -6.94 -0.23 14.03
CA PRO A 127 -7.43 -1.34 13.18
C PRO A 127 -6.61 -1.54 11.89
N LYS A 128 -5.46 -0.89 11.71
CA LYS A 128 -4.69 -0.91 10.46
C LYS A 128 -3.96 -2.23 10.23
N ASP A 129 -3.72 -3.00 11.28
CA ASP A 129 -2.98 -4.26 11.26
C ASP A 129 -3.82 -5.48 11.64
N THR A 130 -5.14 -5.37 11.58
CA THR A 130 -6.08 -6.46 11.88
C THR A 130 -5.81 -7.71 11.03
N ASN A 131 -5.35 -7.52 9.80
CA ASN A 131 -4.97 -8.60 8.89
C ASN A 131 -3.75 -8.24 8.04
N LEU A 132 -3.18 -9.22 7.34
CA LEU A 132 -2.02 -9.00 6.47
C LEU A 132 -2.33 -8.07 5.30
N TYR A 133 -3.50 -8.19 4.69
CA TYR A 133 -3.92 -7.37 3.56
C TYR A 133 -3.85 -5.86 3.87
N GLN A 134 -4.24 -5.46 5.08
CA GLN A 134 -4.14 -4.06 5.50
C GLN A 134 -2.74 -3.72 6.04
N GLY A 135 -2.19 -4.59 6.87
CA GLY A 135 -0.92 -4.34 7.56
C GLY A 135 0.26 -4.21 6.61
N THR A 136 0.29 -4.99 5.53
CA THR A 136 1.39 -4.97 4.56
C THR A 136 1.43 -3.72 3.67
N LYS A 137 0.45 -2.82 3.75
CA LYS A 137 0.52 -1.51 3.08
C LYS A 137 1.71 -0.66 3.52
N CYS A 138 2.29 -0.93 4.68
CA CYS A 138 3.51 -0.26 5.12
C CYS A 138 4.75 -0.65 4.29
N TYR A 139 4.71 -1.73 3.48
CA TYR A 139 5.84 -2.18 2.67
C TYR A 139 6.25 -1.18 1.60
N SER A 140 5.30 -0.48 0.98
CA SER A 140 5.60 0.55 -0.03
C SER A 140 6.53 1.65 0.53
N THR A 141 6.32 2.05 1.78
CA THR A 141 7.19 3.03 2.46
C THR A 141 8.51 2.39 2.89
N ALA A 142 8.48 1.16 3.40
CA ALA A 142 9.68 0.44 3.81
C ALA A 142 10.64 0.16 2.64
N GLU A 143 10.13 -0.22 1.47
CA GLU A 143 10.94 -0.45 0.26
C GLU A 143 11.67 0.81 -0.19
N ILE A 144 11.03 1.98 -0.12
CA ILE A 144 11.69 3.26 -0.44
C ILE A 144 12.88 3.51 0.50
N ALA A 145 12.75 3.13 1.77
CA ALA A 145 13.76 3.34 2.79
C ALA A 145 14.87 2.28 2.79
N THR A 146 14.63 1.12 2.19
CA THR A 146 15.53 -0.04 2.26
C THR A 146 16.31 -0.21 0.95
N LYS A 147 17.60 -0.53 1.03
CA LYS A 147 18.37 -0.94 -0.14
C LYS A 147 17.82 -2.22 -0.74
N LYS A 148 17.87 -2.35 -2.05
CA LYS A 148 17.52 -3.60 -2.72
C LYS A 148 18.34 -4.78 -2.12
N GLY A 149 17.67 -5.87 -1.77
CA GLY A 149 18.27 -7.00 -1.06
C GLY A 149 18.48 -6.77 0.45
N GLY A 150 18.07 -5.61 0.98
CA GLY A 150 18.15 -5.31 2.40
C GLY A 150 17.06 -6.02 3.21
N ILE A 151 17.01 -5.72 4.51
CA ILE A 151 16.12 -6.36 5.47
C ILE A 151 14.99 -5.41 5.85
N ILE A 152 13.76 -5.89 5.78
CA ILE A 152 12.58 -5.22 6.30
C ILE A 152 12.05 -6.01 7.50
N ILE A 153 11.95 -5.36 8.66
CA ILE A 153 11.34 -5.92 9.86
C ILE A 153 10.02 -5.19 10.07
N THR A 154 8.91 -5.88 9.87
CA THR A 154 7.58 -5.29 10.00
C THR A 154 6.84 -5.83 11.22
N MET A 155 6.07 -4.96 11.88
CA MET A 155 5.21 -5.31 13.01
C MET A 155 3.75 -5.23 12.58
N ILE A 156 3.10 -6.39 12.50
CA ILE A 156 1.70 -6.55 12.09
C ILE A 156 1.08 -7.60 13.02
N GLU A 157 0.11 -7.23 13.83
CA GLU A 157 -0.53 -8.17 14.74
C GLU A 157 -1.27 -9.29 14.00
N ALA A 158 -2.03 -8.92 12.95
CA ALA A 158 -2.81 -9.83 12.10
C ALA A 158 -3.71 -10.78 12.91
N GLU A 159 -4.53 -10.22 13.80
CA GLU A 159 -5.49 -10.98 14.62
C GLU A 159 -6.41 -11.83 13.75
N ASP A 160 -6.81 -11.29 12.59
CA ASP A 160 -7.65 -11.95 11.60
C ASP A 160 -6.87 -12.24 10.33
N ILE A 161 -5.81 -13.06 10.46
CA ILE A 161 -4.89 -13.35 9.35
C ILE A 161 -5.58 -13.97 8.13
N MET A 162 -6.72 -14.65 8.32
CA MET A 162 -7.45 -15.35 7.25
C MET A 162 -8.23 -14.40 6.35
N GLU A 163 -8.44 -13.16 6.78
CA GLU A 163 -9.23 -12.19 6.02
C GLU A 163 -8.37 -11.12 5.29
N PRO A 164 -8.78 -10.71 4.11
CA PRO A 164 -9.80 -11.37 3.28
C PRO A 164 -9.25 -12.68 2.68
N ALA A 165 -10.05 -13.72 2.65
CA ALA A 165 -9.65 -15.05 2.15
C ALA A 165 -9.03 -15.01 0.74
N ALA A 166 -9.46 -14.08 -0.11
CA ALA A 166 -8.89 -13.85 -1.43
C ALA A 166 -7.41 -13.46 -1.40
N TYR A 167 -6.94 -12.77 -0.37
CA TYR A 167 -5.53 -12.40 -0.22
C TYR A 167 -4.65 -13.63 -0.02
N LEU A 168 -4.91 -14.42 1.02
CA LEU A 168 -4.14 -15.65 1.28
C LEU A 168 -4.32 -16.72 0.20
N GLY A 169 -5.50 -16.81 -0.40
CA GLY A 169 -5.77 -17.72 -1.53
C GLY A 169 -4.94 -17.39 -2.77
N SER A 170 -4.42 -16.17 -2.88
CA SER A 170 -3.59 -15.73 -4.00
C SER A 170 -2.17 -16.27 -3.95
N PHE A 171 -1.66 -16.72 -2.83
CA PHE A 171 -0.32 -17.32 -2.69
C PHE A 171 -0.23 -18.80 -3.13
N LYS A 172 -1.20 -19.28 -3.90
CA LYS A 172 -1.18 -20.63 -4.52
C LYS A 172 -0.18 -20.76 -5.69
N TYR A 173 0.29 -19.65 -6.22
CA TYR A 173 1.23 -19.61 -7.34
C TYR A 173 2.68 -19.78 -6.85
N LYS A 174 3.50 -20.50 -7.65
CA LYS A 174 4.88 -20.85 -7.30
C LYS A 174 5.90 -19.74 -7.62
N ASN A 175 5.54 -18.81 -8.49
CA ASN A 175 6.42 -17.73 -8.93
C ASN A 175 5.60 -16.50 -9.33
N LEU A 176 6.30 -15.36 -9.45
CA LEU A 176 5.67 -14.06 -9.78
C LEU A 176 5.03 -14.04 -11.17
N VAL A 177 5.59 -14.70 -12.17
CA VAL A 177 5.06 -14.65 -13.54
C VAL A 177 3.71 -15.38 -13.63
N ASP A 178 3.61 -16.56 -13.02
CA ASP A 178 2.35 -17.31 -12.95
C ASP A 178 1.31 -16.56 -12.09
N MET A 179 1.76 -15.93 -11.01
CA MET A 179 0.90 -15.10 -10.17
C MET A 179 0.40 -13.86 -10.91
N GLU A 180 1.27 -13.17 -11.65
CA GLU A 180 0.90 -12.04 -12.51
C GLU A 180 -0.10 -12.44 -13.59
N LYS A 181 0.11 -13.60 -14.25
CA LYS A 181 -0.83 -14.13 -15.24
C LYS A 181 -2.21 -14.33 -14.61
N GLY A 182 -2.27 -15.03 -13.48
CA GLY A 182 -3.55 -15.24 -12.78
C GLY A 182 -4.22 -13.94 -12.35
N LEU A 183 -3.43 -12.96 -11.93
CA LEU A 183 -3.93 -11.63 -11.57
C LEU A 183 -4.50 -10.87 -12.77
N ARG A 184 -3.85 -10.96 -13.94
CA ARG A 184 -4.36 -10.35 -15.19
C ARG A 184 -5.63 -11.02 -15.70
N ASP A 185 -5.74 -12.33 -15.53
CA ASP A 185 -6.94 -13.09 -15.94
C ASP A 185 -8.15 -12.76 -15.03
N CYS A 186 -7.93 -12.48 -13.76
CA CYS A 186 -8.98 -12.17 -12.79
C CYS A 186 -8.44 -11.19 -11.72
N PHE A 187 -8.41 -9.90 -12.07
CA PHE A 187 -7.92 -8.87 -11.19
C PHE A 187 -8.84 -8.67 -9.99
N THR A 188 -8.28 -8.72 -8.78
CA THR A 188 -8.91 -8.23 -7.56
C THR A 188 -7.88 -7.50 -6.71
N ILE A 189 -8.30 -6.49 -5.96
CA ILE A 189 -7.39 -5.71 -5.11
C ILE A 189 -6.67 -6.60 -4.07
N PRO A 190 -7.32 -7.52 -3.36
CA PRO A 190 -6.60 -8.42 -2.47
C PRO A 190 -5.55 -9.30 -3.17
N PHE A 191 -5.82 -9.73 -4.40
CA PHE A 191 -4.85 -10.49 -5.19
C PHE A 191 -3.67 -9.60 -5.62
N PHE A 192 -3.94 -8.36 -6.03
CA PHE A 192 -2.90 -7.39 -6.36
C PHE A 192 -1.98 -7.11 -5.16
N VAL A 193 -2.53 -6.87 -3.97
CA VAL A 193 -1.73 -6.66 -2.75
C VAL A 193 -0.90 -7.91 -2.40
N ALA A 194 -1.45 -9.11 -2.60
CA ALA A 194 -0.67 -10.34 -2.41
C ALA A 194 0.50 -10.45 -3.41
N PHE A 195 0.29 -10.01 -4.66
CA PHE A 195 1.33 -9.96 -5.68
C PHE A 195 2.44 -8.96 -5.31
N GLU A 196 2.08 -7.75 -4.87
CA GLU A 196 3.05 -6.76 -4.35
C GLU A 196 3.86 -7.34 -3.20
N ASN A 197 3.20 -7.99 -2.24
CA ASN A 197 3.86 -8.54 -1.06
C ASN A 197 4.81 -9.69 -1.39
N LEU A 198 4.45 -10.55 -2.35
CA LEU A 198 5.36 -11.57 -2.84
C LEU A 198 6.58 -10.93 -3.54
N ASN A 199 6.36 -9.89 -4.33
CA ASN A 199 7.45 -9.15 -4.97
C ASN A 199 8.41 -8.56 -3.91
N THR A 200 7.88 -7.94 -2.86
CA THR A 200 8.68 -7.41 -1.75
C THR A 200 9.48 -8.51 -1.06
N ALA A 201 8.84 -9.65 -0.74
CA ALA A 201 9.49 -10.78 -0.07
C ALA A 201 10.55 -11.48 -0.93
N LEU A 202 10.50 -11.37 -2.26
CA LEU A 202 11.50 -11.88 -3.18
C LEU A 202 12.64 -10.89 -3.47
N THR A 203 12.40 -9.60 -3.26
CA THR A 203 13.40 -8.54 -3.47
C THR A 203 14.12 -8.09 -2.21
N HIS A 204 13.56 -8.40 -1.05
CA HIS A 204 14.08 -8.09 0.29
C HIS A 204 13.92 -9.30 1.21
N THR A 205 14.70 -9.34 2.29
CA THR A 205 14.44 -10.29 3.38
C THR A 205 13.41 -9.65 4.33
N VAL A 206 12.20 -10.21 4.38
CA VAL A 206 11.12 -9.67 5.19
C VAL A 206 10.89 -10.50 6.45
N TYR A 207 11.16 -9.91 7.60
CA TYR A 207 10.76 -10.45 8.90
C TYR A 207 9.43 -9.82 9.31
N ILE A 208 8.51 -10.65 9.78
CA ILE A 208 7.21 -10.20 10.27
C ILE A 208 7.04 -10.57 11.74
N VAL A 209 7.00 -9.56 12.58
CA VAL A 209 6.69 -9.69 14.01
C VAL A 209 5.16 -9.74 14.14
N THR A 210 4.65 -10.87 14.59
CA THR A 210 3.22 -11.14 14.64
C THR A 210 2.90 -12.16 15.74
N ARG A 211 1.63 -12.51 15.90
CA ARG A 211 1.18 -13.56 16.84
C ARG A 211 1.73 -14.93 16.46
N PRO A 212 2.12 -15.78 17.43
CA PRO A 212 2.64 -17.13 17.16
C PRO A 212 1.72 -18.00 16.33
N GLU A 213 0.40 -17.83 16.50
CA GLU A 213 -0.63 -18.56 15.78
C GLU A 213 -0.56 -18.36 14.26
N ASN A 214 0.04 -17.27 13.82
CA ASN A 214 0.18 -16.91 12.42
C ASN A 214 1.41 -17.54 11.74
N PHE A 215 2.32 -18.14 12.50
CA PHE A 215 3.65 -18.55 12.00
C PHE A 215 3.58 -19.60 10.90
N ASP A 216 2.75 -20.61 11.07
CA ASP A 216 2.67 -21.71 10.10
C ASP A 216 2.11 -21.24 8.75
N ILE A 217 1.06 -20.41 8.79
CA ILE A 217 0.46 -19.88 7.55
C ILE A 217 1.41 -18.91 6.82
N LEU A 218 2.19 -18.11 7.56
CA LEU A 218 3.19 -17.22 6.97
C LEU A 218 4.31 -18.01 6.29
N ARG A 219 4.87 -19.01 6.95
CA ARG A 219 5.93 -19.89 6.41
C ARG A 219 5.45 -20.65 5.19
N GLU A 220 4.22 -21.15 5.22
CA GLU A 220 3.66 -21.95 4.13
C GLU A 220 3.39 -21.10 2.87
N LYS A 221 2.90 -19.86 3.04
CA LYS A 221 2.30 -19.10 1.94
C LYS A 221 3.09 -17.88 1.48
N THR A 222 3.66 -17.09 2.38
CA THR A 222 4.00 -15.70 2.05
C THR A 222 5.46 -15.42 1.75
N HIS A 223 6.36 -16.39 1.85
CA HIS A 223 7.83 -16.19 1.76
C HIS A 223 8.39 -15.20 2.80
N GLN A 224 7.61 -14.80 3.79
CA GLN A 224 8.03 -13.94 4.89
C GLN A 224 8.47 -14.79 6.08
N ILE A 225 9.38 -14.27 6.88
CA ILE A 225 9.95 -14.96 8.04
C ILE A 225 9.22 -14.48 9.30
N PRO A 226 8.31 -15.27 9.87
CA PRO A 226 7.65 -14.88 11.10
C PRO A 226 8.62 -14.93 12.29
N CYS A 227 8.53 -13.96 13.18
CA CYS A 227 9.31 -13.88 14.40
C CYS A 227 8.52 -13.24 15.55
N LEU A 228 9.03 -13.39 16.77
CA LEU A 228 8.54 -12.69 17.95
C LEU A 228 9.34 -11.41 18.17
N LEU A 229 8.74 -10.43 18.81
CA LEU A 229 9.42 -9.21 19.21
C LEU A 229 10.47 -9.46 20.28
N TYR A 230 10.32 -10.54 21.04
CA TYR A 230 11.10 -10.85 22.23
C TYR A 230 11.50 -12.33 22.27
N THR A 231 12.78 -12.59 22.47
CA THR A 231 13.29 -13.89 22.91
C THR A 231 13.85 -13.71 24.29
N SER A 232 13.13 -14.20 25.31
CA SER A 232 13.43 -14.02 26.73
C SER A 232 14.78 -14.55 27.19
N ASP A 233 15.38 -15.43 26.40
CA ASP A 233 16.50 -16.26 26.85
C ASP A 233 17.90 -15.68 26.52
N ALA A 234 17.96 -14.57 25.82
CA ALA A 234 19.22 -13.93 25.41
C ALA A 234 19.68 -12.80 26.36
N ALA A 235 18.87 -12.44 27.35
CA ALA A 235 19.15 -11.33 28.26
C ALA A 235 19.58 -11.81 29.68
N ASP A 236 19.52 -13.11 29.97
CA ASP A 236 19.82 -13.71 31.29
C ASP A 236 21.07 -14.60 31.29
N GLU A 237 21.91 -14.58 30.21
CA GLU A 237 23.25 -15.19 30.22
C GLU A 237 24.39 -14.16 30.24
#